data_fd2a9cf311edd9010802ce614f89db58
#
_entry.id   fd2a9cf311edd9010802ce614f89db58
#
_cell.length_a   1.000
_cell.length_b   1.000
_cell.length_c   1.000
_cell.angle_alpha   90.00
_cell.angle_beta   90.00
_cell.angle_gamma   90.00
#
_symmetry.space_group_name_H-M   'P 1'
#
loop_
_entity.id
_entity.type
_entity.pdbx_description
1 polymer ?
#
loop_
_entity_poly.entity_id
_entity_poly.type
_entity_poly.pdbx_seq_one_letter_code
_entity_poly.pdbx_strand_id
1 'polypeptide(L)'
;MENKIVTHIFFCFLMIFLTGCRTQKSPEPYGPVPSSAQLEWQKMEFYMFVHFGPNTFTDREWGTGEEDPGVFNPTALDCRQWASTAREAGMKAIIITAKHHDGFCLWPSQFSSHTVRESPWKEGKGD
;
A
#
# COMPACT_ATOMS: atom_id res chain seq x y z
N MET A 1 58.33 1.67 34.63
CA MET A 1 57.40 2.81 34.84
C MET A 1 56.58 3.14 33.58
N GLU A 2 57.15 3.07 32.39
CA GLU A 2 56.49 3.36 31.12
C GLU A 2 55.24 2.52 30.82
N ASN A 3 55.28 1.21 31.07
CA ASN A 3 54.12 0.35 30.78
C ASN A 3 52.87 0.67 31.56
N LYS A 4 52.97 1.22 32.75
CA LYS A 4 51.81 1.61 33.55
C LYS A 4 51.15 2.87 33.01
N ILE A 5 51.94 3.81 32.52
CA ILE A 5 51.40 5.07 31.96
C ILE A 5 50.64 4.77 30.69
N VAL A 6 51.14 3.94 29.78
CA VAL A 6 50.49 3.53 28.54
C VAL A 6 49.16 2.82 28.84
N THR A 7 49.15 1.93 29.82
CA THR A 7 47.92 1.22 30.23
C THR A 7 46.85 2.18 30.79
N HIS A 8 47.23 3.18 31.58
CA HIS A 8 46.27 4.16 32.08
C HIS A 8 45.71 5.09 30.97
N ILE A 9 46.57 5.50 30.03
CA ILE A 9 46.15 6.29 28.87
C ILE A 9 45.16 5.50 28.02
N PHE A 10 45.43 4.22 27.76
CA PHE A 10 44.53 3.35 26.97
C PHE A 10 43.19 3.16 27.69
N PHE A 11 43.20 2.99 29.02
CA PHE A 11 41.96 2.83 29.82
C PHE A 11 41.13 4.12 29.84
N CYS A 12 41.77 5.29 29.91
CA CYS A 12 41.08 6.60 29.84
C CYS A 12 40.47 6.83 28.45
N PHE A 13 41.16 6.47 27.36
CA PHE A 13 40.61 6.56 26.02
C PHE A 13 39.42 5.62 25.82
N LEU A 14 39.48 4.39 26.31
CA LEU A 14 38.38 3.43 26.25
C LEU A 14 37.14 3.91 27.01
N MET A 15 37.31 4.57 28.16
CA MET A 15 36.21 5.14 28.94
C MET A 15 35.53 6.33 28.24
N ILE A 16 36.27 7.13 27.45
CA ILE A 16 35.70 8.25 26.71
C ILE A 16 34.81 7.75 25.57
N PHE A 17 35.16 6.64 24.93
CA PHE A 17 34.34 6.03 23.87
C PHE A 17 33.02 5.41 24.40
N LEU A 18 32.99 4.96 25.65
CA LEU A 18 31.79 4.35 26.24
C LEU A 18 30.73 5.37 26.69
N THR A 19 31.09 6.65 26.82
CA THR A 19 30.14 7.69 27.25
C THR A 19 29.44 8.42 26.10
N GLY A 20 29.75 8.07 24.84
CA GLY A 20 29.32 8.81 23.65
C GLY A 20 27.89 8.52 23.15
N CYS A 21 27.27 7.42 23.54
CA CYS A 21 25.90 7.10 23.11
C CYS A 21 24.85 7.67 24.09
N ARG A 22 24.65 8.97 24.08
CA ARG A 22 23.41 9.53 24.62
C ARG A 22 22.31 9.24 23.60
N THR A 23 21.37 8.38 23.97
CA THR A 23 20.10 8.26 23.24
C THR A 23 19.41 9.61 23.26
N GLN A 24 19.50 10.32 22.15
CA GLN A 24 18.79 11.60 22.03
C GLN A 24 17.29 11.27 22.06
N LYS A 25 16.58 11.78 23.06
CA LYS A 25 15.12 11.66 23.13
C LYS A 25 14.54 12.31 21.87
N SER A 26 13.66 11.60 21.16
CA SER A 26 12.93 12.20 20.06
C SER A 26 12.19 13.45 20.52
N PRO A 27 12.11 14.49 19.67
CA PRO A 27 11.33 15.69 20.01
C PRO A 27 9.87 15.29 20.26
N GLU A 28 9.21 16.03 21.16
CA GLU A 28 7.79 15.83 21.41
C GLU A 28 6.99 16.13 20.13
N PRO A 29 5.93 15.35 19.83
CA PRO A 29 5.08 15.61 18.67
C PRO A 29 4.50 17.02 18.71
N TYR A 30 4.48 17.70 17.57
CA TYR A 30 3.88 19.01 17.40
C TYR A 30 2.64 18.93 16.50
N GLY A 31 1.51 19.45 16.99
CA GLY A 31 0.23 19.42 16.27
C GLY A 31 -0.46 18.07 16.27
N PRO A 32 -1.37 17.81 15.33
CA PRO A 32 -2.09 16.54 15.23
C PRO A 32 -1.13 15.37 14.98
N VAL A 33 -1.30 14.31 15.73
CA VAL A 33 -0.50 13.08 15.59
C VAL A 33 -1.36 11.96 14.99
N PRO A 34 -0.74 11.00 14.26
CA PRO A 34 -1.45 9.86 13.73
C PRO A 34 -2.12 9.03 14.83
N SER A 35 -3.32 8.53 14.56
CA SER A 35 -3.96 7.53 15.42
C SER A 35 -3.21 6.19 15.35
N SER A 36 -3.48 5.31 16.31
CA SER A 36 -2.89 3.96 16.29
C SER A 36 -3.21 3.21 15.00
N ALA A 37 -4.44 3.33 14.47
CA ALA A 37 -4.82 2.71 13.21
C ALA A 37 -4.04 3.25 12.00
N GLN A 38 -3.77 4.56 11.97
CA GLN A 38 -2.93 5.17 10.93
C GLN A 38 -1.48 4.70 11.04
N LEU A 39 -0.95 4.55 12.25
CA LEU A 39 0.40 4.01 12.44
C LEU A 39 0.50 2.54 12.02
N GLU A 40 -0.49 1.71 12.33
CA GLU A 40 -0.53 0.32 11.87
C GLU A 40 -0.62 0.24 10.34
N TRP A 41 -1.41 1.11 9.71
CA TRP A 41 -1.45 1.24 8.27
C TRP A 41 -0.07 1.58 7.68
N GLN A 42 0.61 2.58 8.23
CA GLN A 42 1.95 2.99 7.76
C GLN A 42 2.99 1.87 7.92
N LYS A 43 2.89 1.06 8.98
CA LYS A 43 3.79 -0.09 9.21
C LYS A 43 3.64 -1.21 8.18
N MET A 44 2.55 -1.25 7.43
CA MET A 44 2.41 -2.25 6.36
C MET A 44 3.42 -2.03 5.23
N GLU A 45 3.78 -0.79 4.92
CA GLU A 45 4.82 -0.32 4.00
C GLU A 45 4.75 -0.88 2.58
N PHE A 46 4.52 -2.19 2.43
CA PHE A 46 4.54 -2.90 1.16
C PHE A 46 3.20 -3.59 0.89
N TYR A 47 2.45 -3.05 -0.07
CA TYR A 47 1.15 -3.57 -0.51
C TYR A 47 0.96 -3.40 -2.01
N MET A 48 0.11 -4.24 -2.59
CA MET A 48 -0.25 -4.19 -4.00
C MET A 48 -1.37 -3.18 -4.23
N PHE A 49 -1.24 -2.37 -5.26
CA PHE A 49 -2.30 -1.50 -5.75
C PHE A 49 -2.81 -2.06 -7.08
N VAL A 50 -4.13 -2.21 -7.22
CA VAL A 50 -4.75 -2.80 -8.41
C VAL A 50 -5.73 -1.82 -9.03
N HIS A 51 -5.48 -1.46 -10.28
CA HIS A 51 -6.44 -0.80 -11.16
C HIS A 51 -6.95 -1.83 -12.16
N PHE A 52 -8.22 -2.19 -12.06
CA PHE A 52 -8.86 -3.14 -12.95
C PHE A 52 -10.28 -2.66 -13.24
N GLY A 53 -10.53 -2.23 -14.46
CA GLY A 53 -11.78 -1.60 -14.85
C GLY A 53 -11.93 -1.56 -16.37
N PRO A 54 -12.85 -0.77 -16.94
CA PRO A 54 -13.04 -0.62 -18.39
C PRO A 54 -11.75 -0.31 -19.14
N ASN A 55 -10.83 0.46 -18.53
CA ASN A 55 -9.55 0.82 -19.13
C ASN A 55 -8.68 -0.39 -19.50
N THR A 56 -8.78 -1.48 -18.73
CA THR A 56 -8.10 -2.75 -19.01
C THR A 56 -8.52 -3.33 -20.37
N PHE A 57 -9.73 -3.04 -20.81
CA PHE A 57 -10.32 -3.57 -22.04
C PHE A 57 -10.30 -2.58 -23.20
N THR A 58 -9.99 -1.30 -22.94
CA THR A 58 -9.96 -0.23 -23.97
C THR A 58 -8.55 0.21 -24.32
N ASP A 59 -7.53 -0.35 -23.65
CA ASP A 59 -6.11 0.02 -23.79
C ASP A 59 -5.88 1.54 -23.57
N ARG A 60 -6.55 2.08 -22.57
CA ARG A 60 -6.44 3.51 -22.19
C ARG A 60 -5.97 3.63 -20.76
N GLU A 61 -5.09 4.59 -20.51
CA GLU A 61 -4.68 4.95 -19.14
C GLU A 61 -5.82 5.68 -18.42
N TRP A 62 -6.53 6.56 -19.12
CA TRP A 62 -7.59 7.38 -18.57
C TRP A 62 -8.91 7.08 -19.28
N GLY A 63 -9.92 6.72 -18.52
CA GLY A 63 -11.28 6.63 -19.03
C GLY A 63 -11.95 8.01 -19.07
N THR A 64 -12.99 8.11 -19.91
CA THR A 64 -13.77 9.32 -20.13
C THR A 64 -15.03 9.39 -19.27
N GLY A 65 -15.49 8.25 -18.77
CA GLY A 65 -16.79 8.08 -18.13
C GLY A 65 -17.94 7.80 -19.09
N GLU A 66 -17.63 7.69 -20.39
CA GLU A 66 -18.60 7.41 -21.47
C GLU A 66 -18.40 6.00 -22.05
N GLU A 67 -17.53 5.19 -21.46
CA GLU A 67 -17.30 3.81 -21.87
C GLU A 67 -18.59 3.00 -21.71
N ASP A 68 -18.90 2.20 -22.72
CA ASP A 68 -19.99 1.24 -22.61
C ASP A 68 -19.68 0.23 -21.50
N PRO A 69 -20.51 0.08 -20.45
CA PRO A 69 -20.33 -0.94 -19.43
C PRO A 69 -20.14 -2.35 -19.99
N GLY A 70 -20.66 -2.62 -21.18
CA GLY A 70 -20.51 -3.87 -21.89
C GLY A 70 -19.08 -4.28 -22.21
N VAL A 71 -18.12 -3.34 -22.23
CA VAL A 71 -16.70 -3.66 -22.45
C VAL A 71 -16.09 -4.39 -21.26
N PHE A 72 -16.66 -4.21 -20.06
CA PHE A 72 -16.18 -4.89 -18.86
C PHE A 72 -16.73 -6.32 -18.77
N ASN A 73 -16.00 -7.25 -19.34
CA ASN A 73 -16.37 -8.67 -19.34
C ASN A 73 -15.15 -9.58 -19.13
N PRO A 74 -14.56 -9.59 -17.94
CA PRO A 74 -13.41 -10.45 -17.65
C PRO A 74 -13.79 -11.92 -17.68
N THR A 75 -13.15 -12.71 -18.55
CA THR A 75 -13.42 -14.13 -18.73
C THR A 75 -12.55 -15.05 -17.89
N ALA A 76 -11.42 -14.54 -17.39
CA ALA A 76 -10.42 -15.32 -16.66
C ALA A 76 -9.94 -14.62 -15.36
N LEU A 77 -10.80 -13.79 -14.75
CA LEU A 77 -10.47 -13.10 -13.52
C LEU A 77 -10.33 -14.11 -12.36
N ASP A 78 -9.14 -14.15 -11.77
CA ASP A 78 -8.83 -14.95 -10.58
C ASP A 78 -8.19 -14.07 -9.49
N CYS A 79 -9.03 -13.54 -8.61
CA CYS A 79 -8.56 -12.74 -7.47
C CYS A 79 -7.76 -13.56 -6.44
N ARG A 80 -7.88 -14.90 -6.43
CA ARG A 80 -7.06 -15.76 -5.56
C ARG A 80 -5.61 -15.80 -6.07
N GLN A 81 -5.43 -15.80 -7.39
CA GLN A 81 -4.11 -15.70 -8.00
C GLN A 81 -3.45 -14.37 -7.63
N TRP A 82 -4.18 -13.24 -7.67
CA TRP A 82 -3.66 -11.95 -7.23
C TRP A 82 -3.21 -11.98 -5.76
N ALA A 83 -4.06 -12.51 -4.88
CA ALA A 83 -3.74 -12.62 -3.46
C ALA A 83 -2.54 -13.55 -3.19
N SER A 84 -2.43 -14.66 -3.93
CA SER A 84 -1.28 -15.57 -3.83
C SER A 84 0.02 -14.88 -4.24
N THR A 85 0.02 -14.21 -5.39
CA THR A 85 1.17 -13.47 -5.91
C THR A 85 1.61 -12.37 -4.95
N ALA A 86 0.67 -11.58 -4.43
CA ALA A 86 0.97 -10.53 -3.45
C ALA A 86 1.61 -11.10 -2.19
N ARG A 87 1.04 -12.19 -1.66
CA ARG A 87 1.58 -12.88 -0.47
C ARG A 87 2.98 -13.44 -0.70
N GLU A 88 3.21 -14.09 -1.84
CA GLU A 88 4.51 -14.65 -2.21
C GLU A 88 5.58 -13.56 -2.37
N ALA A 89 5.18 -12.38 -2.84
CA ALA A 89 6.03 -11.19 -2.90
C ALA A 89 6.27 -10.53 -1.53
N GLY A 90 5.64 -11.01 -0.45
CA GLY A 90 5.77 -10.47 0.90
C GLY A 90 4.90 -9.22 1.16
N MET A 91 3.96 -8.91 0.27
CA MET A 91 3.03 -7.79 0.45
C MET A 91 2.07 -8.04 1.61
N LYS A 92 1.66 -6.99 2.29
CA LYS A 92 0.83 -7.03 3.51
C LYS A 92 -0.64 -6.81 3.24
N ALA A 93 -0.97 -6.16 2.11
CA ALA A 93 -2.35 -5.88 1.73
C ALA A 93 -2.47 -5.72 0.21
N ILE A 94 -3.72 -5.75 -0.27
CA ILE A 94 -4.10 -5.40 -1.63
C ILE A 94 -5.10 -4.25 -1.53
N ILE A 95 -4.90 -3.20 -2.30
CA ILE A 95 -5.82 -2.09 -2.47
C ILE A 95 -6.35 -2.15 -3.89
N ILE A 96 -7.67 -2.23 -4.05
CA ILE A 96 -8.33 -2.14 -5.35
C ILE A 96 -9.00 -0.78 -5.51
N THR A 97 -8.91 -0.18 -6.68
CA THR A 97 -9.76 0.96 -7.04
C THR A 97 -11.15 0.45 -7.40
N ALA A 98 -12.04 0.46 -6.42
CA ALA A 98 -13.42 0.06 -6.63
C ALA A 98 -14.18 1.00 -7.59
N LYS A 99 -13.74 2.26 -7.71
CA LYS A 99 -14.20 3.26 -8.66
C LYS A 99 -13.03 4.15 -9.06
N HIS A 100 -12.78 4.31 -10.34
CA HIS A 100 -11.67 5.11 -10.88
C HIS A 100 -12.17 6.39 -11.55
N HIS A 101 -11.32 7.06 -12.37
CA HIS A 101 -11.64 8.32 -13.08
C HIS A 101 -12.85 8.22 -14.00
N ASP A 102 -12.99 7.09 -14.68
CA ASP A 102 -14.12 6.78 -15.56
C ASP A 102 -15.47 6.74 -14.82
N GLY A 103 -15.44 6.70 -13.50
CA GLY A 103 -16.64 6.60 -12.69
C GLY A 103 -17.31 5.24 -12.68
N PHE A 104 -16.71 4.22 -13.35
CA PHE A 104 -17.26 2.86 -13.36
C PHE A 104 -17.15 2.23 -11.97
N CYS A 105 -18.28 1.75 -11.46
CA CYS A 105 -18.34 1.09 -10.17
C CYS A 105 -18.14 -0.42 -10.33
N LEU A 106 -17.12 -0.97 -9.68
CA LEU A 106 -16.85 -2.43 -9.67
C LEU A 106 -17.82 -3.22 -8.77
N TRP A 107 -18.86 -2.57 -8.27
CA TRP A 107 -19.97 -3.19 -7.53
C TRP A 107 -21.30 -2.79 -8.16
N PRO A 108 -22.40 -3.55 -7.97
CA PRO A 108 -23.69 -3.24 -8.57
C PRO A 108 -24.36 -2.04 -7.87
N SER A 109 -23.84 -0.84 -8.12
CA SER A 109 -24.30 0.42 -7.55
C SER A 109 -25.76 0.69 -7.92
N GLN A 110 -26.54 1.19 -6.94
CA GLN A 110 -27.90 1.69 -7.16
C GLN A 110 -27.92 3.18 -7.55
N PHE A 111 -26.78 3.86 -7.45
CA PHE A 111 -26.68 5.31 -7.63
C PHE A 111 -26.00 5.69 -8.95
N SER A 112 -25.60 4.71 -9.76
CA SER A 112 -24.97 4.92 -11.05
C SER A 112 -25.40 3.82 -12.03
N SER A 113 -25.60 4.19 -13.29
CA SER A 113 -25.75 3.24 -14.39
C SER A 113 -24.39 2.79 -14.96
N HIS A 114 -23.29 3.51 -14.61
CA HIS A 114 -21.95 3.14 -15.04
C HIS A 114 -21.33 2.17 -13.99
N THR A 115 -21.73 0.89 -14.09
CA THR A 115 -21.49 -0.11 -13.03
C THR A 115 -21.51 -1.52 -13.61
N VAL A 116 -20.87 -2.48 -12.90
CA VAL A 116 -20.87 -3.90 -13.26
C VAL A 116 -22.26 -4.49 -13.46
N ARG A 117 -23.30 -3.93 -12.85
CA ARG A 117 -24.68 -4.37 -13.07
C ARG A 117 -25.12 -4.26 -14.54
N GLU A 118 -24.61 -3.27 -15.25
CA GLU A 118 -24.91 -3.03 -16.66
C GLU A 118 -23.94 -3.77 -17.59
N SER A 119 -22.95 -4.49 -17.05
CA SER A 119 -22.01 -5.29 -17.81
C SER A 119 -22.52 -6.72 -18.00
N PRO A 120 -22.04 -7.44 -19.03
CA PRO A 120 -22.36 -8.86 -19.20
C PRO A 120 -21.64 -9.77 -18.20
N TRP A 121 -20.65 -9.24 -17.48
CA TRP A 121 -19.87 -10.02 -16.51
C TRP A 121 -20.76 -10.59 -15.42
N LYS A 122 -20.74 -11.93 -15.30
CA LYS A 122 -21.58 -12.68 -14.34
C LYS A 122 -23.07 -12.27 -14.42
N GLU A 123 -23.57 -11.95 -15.61
CA GLU A 123 -24.96 -11.52 -15.83
C GLU A 123 -25.34 -10.27 -15.01
N GLY A 124 -24.43 -9.31 -14.88
CA GLY A 124 -24.61 -8.10 -14.08
C GLY A 124 -24.55 -8.30 -12.56
N LYS A 125 -24.18 -9.49 -12.10
CA LYS A 125 -24.08 -9.85 -10.67
C LYS A 125 -22.62 -9.88 -10.18
N GLY A 126 -21.71 -9.38 -11.00
CA GLY A 126 -20.30 -9.27 -10.64
C GLY A 126 -20.07 -8.24 -9.54
N ASP A 127 -19.10 -8.51 -8.68
CA ASP A 127 -18.65 -7.64 -7.61
C ASP A 127 -17.17 -7.94 -7.32
#